data_3633ee8e0ae3357398f0af4b6184d753
#
_entry.id   3633ee8e0ae3357398f0af4b6184d753
#
_cell.length_a   1.000
_cell.length_b   1.000
_cell.length_c   1.000
_cell.angle_alpha   90.00
_cell.angle_beta   90.00
_cell.angle_gamma   90.00
#
_symmetry.space_group_name_H-M   'P 1'
#
loop_
_entity.id
_entity.type
_entity.pdbx_description
1 polymer ?
#
loop_
_entity_poly.entity_id
_entity_poly.type
_entity_poly.pdbx_seq_one_letter_code
_entity_poly.pdbx_strand_id
1 'polypeptide(L)'
;MIDRPAVADTAAPESTQASEAPRRGPAVAPAVDIVEDSEGITLWADLPGVSKAGLDLRVHDNRLTIDAQVSLPQTEGLRVQHAEWRAPRYLRSFVVSPHFDTARIEANLRDGLLTLRIPRRAEALPRKIEVATGTA
;
A
#
# COMPACT_ATOMS: atom_id res chain seq x y z
N MET A 1 -36.53 44.36 -30.61
CA MET A 1 -35.11 44.16 -30.29
C MET A 1 -34.98 43.18 -29.14
N ILE A 2 -34.58 42.01 -29.43
CA ILE A 2 -34.55 40.94 -28.47
C ILE A 2 -33.19 40.91 -27.82
N ASP A 3 -33.19 41.30 -26.59
CA ASP A 3 -32.01 41.18 -25.78
C ASP A 3 -31.85 39.73 -25.36
N ARG A 4 -30.95 39.04 -25.96
CA ARG A 4 -30.63 37.70 -25.51
C ARG A 4 -29.91 37.82 -24.17
N PRO A 5 -30.44 37.20 -23.13
CA PRO A 5 -29.62 37.02 -21.98
C PRO A 5 -28.42 36.22 -22.43
N ALA A 6 -27.27 36.76 -22.22
CA ALA A 6 -26.06 35.98 -22.37
C ALA A 6 -26.30 34.73 -21.58
N VAL A 7 -26.34 33.61 -22.27
CA VAL A 7 -26.29 32.33 -21.60
C VAL A 7 -25.02 32.41 -20.78
N ALA A 8 -25.19 32.56 -19.53
CA ALA A 8 -24.06 32.37 -18.66
C ALA A 8 -23.46 31.06 -19.07
N ASP A 9 -22.40 31.15 -19.76
CA ASP A 9 -21.58 29.98 -19.94
C ASP A 9 -21.31 29.48 -18.54
N THR A 10 -22.07 28.53 -18.14
CA THR A 10 -21.67 27.72 -17.01
C THR A 10 -20.37 27.13 -17.44
N ALA A 11 -19.33 27.82 -17.09
CA ALA A 11 -18.04 27.22 -17.16
C ALA A 11 -18.22 25.82 -16.63
N ALA A 12 -18.04 24.88 -17.51
CA ALA A 12 -17.97 23.52 -17.12
C ALA A 12 -17.13 23.49 -15.84
N PRO A 13 -17.58 22.83 -14.81
CA PRO A 13 -16.77 22.72 -13.62
C PRO A 13 -15.40 22.34 -14.13
N GLU A 14 -14.49 23.23 -13.93
CA GLU A 14 -13.14 22.88 -14.19
C GLU A 14 -12.97 21.56 -13.53
N SER A 15 -13.01 20.56 -14.34
CA SER A 15 -12.49 19.31 -13.88
C SER A 15 -11.21 19.72 -13.23
N THR A 16 -11.28 19.82 -11.97
CA THR A 16 -10.09 19.95 -11.18
C THR A 16 -9.24 18.88 -11.77
N GLN A 17 -8.31 19.32 -12.60
CA GLN A 17 -7.35 18.41 -13.13
C GLN A 17 -6.78 17.81 -11.91
N ALA A 18 -7.48 16.81 -11.45
CA ALA A 18 -6.91 15.98 -10.46
C ALA A 18 -5.50 15.83 -10.93
N SER A 19 -4.63 16.52 -10.26
CA SER A 19 -3.24 16.56 -10.54
C SER A 19 -2.93 15.28 -11.27
N GLU A 20 -2.36 15.39 -12.41
CA GLU A 20 -2.01 14.27 -13.23
C GLU A 20 -1.21 13.28 -12.43
N ALA A 21 -1.90 12.66 -11.46
CA ALA A 21 -1.39 11.46 -10.88
C ALA A 21 -1.08 10.56 -12.07
N PRO A 22 0.15 10.12 -12.23
CA PRO A 22 0.52 9.29 -13.35
C PRO A 22 -0.54 8.24 -13.51
N ARG A 23 -1.03 8.07 -14.70
CA ARG A 23 -2.15 7.18 -15.03
C ARG A 23 -1.90 5.83 -14.45
N ARG A 24 -2.39 5.65 -13.24
CA ARG A 24 -2.28 4.40 -12.54
C ARG A 24 -3.24 3.44 -13.21
N GLY A 25 -2.77 2.24 -13.48
CA GLY A 25 -3.62 1.18 -13.97
C GLY A 25 -4.68 0.81 -12.95
N PRO A 26 -5.60 -0.08 -13.30
CA PRO A 26 -6.61 -0.55 -12.36
C PRO A 26 -5.97 -1.18 -11.14
N ALA A 27 -6.56 -0.93 -9.98
CA ALA A 27 -6.06 -1.49 -8.73
C ALA A 27 -6.44 -2.97 -8.64
N VAL A 28 -5.46 -3.80 -8.32
CA VAL A 28 -5.61 -5.24 -8.14
C VAL A 28 -5.10 -5.59 -6.76
N ALA A 29 -5.80 -6.48 -6.07
CA ALA A 29 -5.31 -6.99 -4.80
C ALA A 29 -4.22 -8.01 -5.04
N PRO A 30 -3.02 -7.84 -4.48
CA PRO A 30 -1.96 -8.84 -4.61
C PRO A 30 -2.27 -10.08 -3.78
N ALA A 31 -1.70 -11.21 -4.17
CA ALA A 31 -1.72 -12.41 -3.34
C ALA A 31 -0.84 -12.17 -2.12
N VAL A 32 -1.34 -12.52 -0.95
CA VAL A 32 -0.65 -12.29 0.31
C VAL A 32 -0.77 -13.51 1.20
N ASP A 33 0.35 -13.91 1.81
CA ASP A 33 0.40 -14.90 2.88
C ASP A 33 0.81 -14.21 4.17
N ILE A 34 0.12 -14.54 5.25
CA ILE A 34 0.41 -13.99 6.57
C ILE A 34 0.60 -15.13 7.54
N VAL A 35 1.71 -15.11 8.25
CA VAL A 35 2.03 -16.09 9.29
C VAL A 35 2.32 -15.35 10.59
N GLU A 36 1.64 -15.75 11.64
CA GLU A 36 1.86 -15.24 12.98
C GLU A 36 2.62 -16.28 13.81
N ASP A 37 3.62 -15.82 14.52
CA ASP A 37 4.36 -16.62 15.48
C ASP A 37 4.41 -15.92 16.85
N SER A 38 5.11 -16.49 17.81
CA SER A 38 5.21 -15.92 19.15
C SER A 38 5.91 -14.57 19.18
N GLU A 39 6.70 -14.24 18.17
CA GLU A 39 7.50 -13.02 18.13
C GLU A 39 6.89 -11.91 17.26
N GLY A 40 5.99 -12.26 16.38
CA GLY A 40 5.37 -11.27 15.50
C GLY A 40 4.65 -11.88 14.31
N ILE A 41 4.41 -11.03 13.31
CA ILE A 41 3.78 -11.40 12.06
C ILE A 41 4.79 -11.29 10.93
N THR A 42 4.78 -12.24 10.03
CA THR A 42 5.47 -12.16 8.76
C THR A 42 4.43 -12.16 7.64
N LEU A 43 4.54 -11.20 6.75
CA LEU A 43 3.65 -11.07 5.59
C LEU A 43 4.48 -11.15 4.33
N TRP A 44 4.03 -11.96 3.38
CA TRP A 44 4.60 -12.01 2.03
C TRP A 44 3.54 -11.55 1.05
N ALA A 45 3.89 -10.58 0.22
CA ALA A 45 3.03 -10.10 -0.84
C ALA A 45 3.74 -10.28 -2.18
N ASP A 46 3.01 -10.85 -3.12
CA ASP A 46 3.53 -11.04 -4.47
C ASP A 46 3.22 -9.80 -5.31
N LEU A 47 4.26 -9.07 -5.65
CA LEU A 47 4.19 -7.79 -6.38
C LEU A 47 5.03 -7.84 -7.65
N PRO A 48 4.70 -8.72 -8.61
CA PRO A 48 5.51 -8.87 -9.79
C PRO A 48 5.64 -7.56 -10.58
N GLY A 49 6.85 -7.26 -11.01
CA GLY A 49 7.14 -6.07 -11.78
C GLY A 49 7.27 -4.78 -10.97
N VAL A 50 7.16 -4.85 -9.65
CA VAL A 50 7.30 -3.69 -8.78
C VAL A 50 8.74 -3.52 -8.33
N SER A 51 9.27 -2.32 -8.49
CA SER A 51 10.55 -1.93 -7.92
C SER A 51 10.37 -1.18 -6.60
N LYS A 52 11.45 -0.99 -5.88
CA LYS A 52 11.42 -0.23 -4.63
C LYS A 52 10.83 1.16 -4.82
N ALA A 53 11.13 1.82 -5.93
CA ALA A 53 10.61 3.16 -6.22
C ALA A 53 9.09 3.18 -6.44
N GLY A 54 8.52 2.07 -6.89
CA GLY A 54 7.08 1.96 -7.10
C GLY A 54 6.29 1.48 -5.90
N LEU A 55 6.96 1.12 -4.81
CA LEU A 55 6.34 0.59 -3.61
C LEU A 55 6.16 1.68 -2.56
N ASP A 56 4.93 1.82 -2.08
CA ASP A 56 4.58 2.72 -0.99
C ASP A 56 3.91 1.91 0.12
N LEU A 57 4.51 1.93 1.30
CA LEU A 57 3.99 1.27 2.48
C LEU A 57 3.63 2.33 3.51
N ARG A 58 2.41 2.28 4.00
CA ARG A 58 1.92 3.25 5.00
C ARG A 58 1.24 2.54 6.14
N VAL A 59 1.44 3.08 7.33
CA VAL A 59 0.71 2.66 8.53
C VAL A 59 0.02 3.87 9.12
N HIS A 60 -1.27 3.75 9.32
CA HIS A 60 -2.07 4.77 9.96
C HIS A 60 -3.20 4.10 10.76
N ASP A 61 -3.31 4.45 12.04
CA ASP A 61 -4.32 3.88 12.94
C ASP A 61 -4.37 2.35 12.90
N ASN A 62 -3.22 1.72 12.99
CA ASN A 62 -3.07 0.26 12.91
C ASN A 62 -3.53 -0.35 11.58
N ARG A 63 -3.66 0.45 10.55
CA ARG A 63 -3.94 -0.02 9.20
C ARG A 63 -2.68 0.06 8.37
N LEU A 64 -2.25 -1.07 7.88
CA LEU A 64 -1.14 -1.18 6.95
C LEU A 64 -1.69 -1.15 5.53
N THR A 65 -1.19 -0.26 4.71
CA THR A 65 -1.56 -0.17 3.30
C THR A 65 -0.36 -0.43 2.42
N ILE A 66 -0.51 -1.36 1.50
CA ILE A 66 0.46 -1.66 0.45
C ILE A 66 -0.08 -1.05 -0.84
N ASP A 67 0.65 -0.12 -1.41
CA ASP A 67 0.32 0.52 -2.68
C ASP A 67 1.54 0.41 -3.59
N ALA A 68 1.42 -0.32 -4.66
CA ALA A 68 2.56 -0.64 -5.51
C ALA A 68 2.22 -0.46 -6.98
N GLN A 69 3.06 0.29 -7.67
CA GLN A 69 2.93 0.53 -9.10
C GLN A 69 3.98 -0.30 -9.84
N VAL A 70 3.51 -1.03 -10.84
CA VAL A 70 4.43 -1.80 -11.71
C VAL A 70 5.26 -0.83 -12.55
N SER A 71 6.57 -1.10 -12.61
CA SER A 71 7.47 -0.35 -13.49
C SER A 71 7.41 -0.92 -14.90
N LEU A 72 7.13 -0.04 -15.85
CA LEU A 72 7.19 -0.41 -17.27
C LEU A 72 8.57 -0.09 -17.83
N PRO A 73 9.04 -0.86 -18.83
CA PRO A 73 10.25 -0.52 -19.54
C PRO A 73 10.15 0.89 -20.10
N GLN A 74 11.19 1.67 -19.94
CA GLN A 74 11.24 2.99 -20.54
C GLN A 74 11.40 2.86 -22.04
N THR A 75 10.56 3.59 -22.75
CA THR A 75 10.56 3.61 -24.22
C THR A 75 11.10 4.95 -24.72
N GLU A 76 12.28 5.35 -24.24
CA GLU A 76 12.88 6.58 -24.69
C GLU A 76 13.04 6.59 -26.22
N GLY A 77 12.65 7.68 -26.83
CA GLY A 77 12.70 7.81 -28.28
C GLY A 77 11.60 7.07 -29.04
N LEU A 78 10.75 6.36 -28.34
CA LEU A 78 9.64 5.64 -28.98
C LEU A 78 8.33 6.35 -28.71
N ARG A 79 7.45 6.33 -29.68
CA ARG A 79 6.12 6.88 -29.58
C ARG A 79 5.09 5.78 -29.58
N VAL A 80 4.28 5.74 -28.54
CA VAL A 80 3.20 4.77 -28.45
C VAL A 80 2.07 5.20 -29.40
N GLN A 81 1.75 4.39 -30.39
CA GLN A 81 0.64 4.65 -31.30
C GLN A 81 -0.68 4.15 -30.74
N HIS A 82 -0.64 3.03 -30.04
CA HIS A 82 -1.83 2.42 -29.47
C HIS A 82 -1.40 1.55 -28.28
N ALA A 83 -2.06 1.73 -27.15
CA ALA A 83 -1.79 0.93 -25.96
C ALA A 83 -3.10 0.45 -25.36
N GLU A 84 -3.31 -0.85 -25.33
CA GLU A 84 -4.45 -1.47 -24.65
C GLU A 84 -4.08 -1.99 -23.27
N TRP A 85 -2.80 -2.29 -23.07
CA TRP A 85 -2.31 -2.81 -21.79
C TRP A 85 -1.86 -1.68 -20.88
N ARG A 86 -2.37 -1.70 -19.66
CA ARG A 86 -1.93 -0.78 -18.62
C ARG A 86 -1.32 -1.58 -17.50
N ALA A 87 -0.20 -1.09 -16.98
CA ALA A 87 0.43 -1.72 -15.84
C ALA A 87 -0.51 -1.76 -14.64
N PRO A 88 -0.67 -2.91 -14.00
CA PRO A 88 -1.51 -2.99 -12.82
C PRO A 88 -0.91 -2.20 -11.67
N ARG A 89 -1.77 -1.72 -10.81
CA ARG A 89 -1.42 -1.18 -9.52
C ARG A 89 -1.91 -2.18 -8.47
N TYR A 90 -1.03 -2.55 -7.57
CA TYR A 90 -1.40 -3.43 -6.47
C TYR A 90 -1.78 -2.59 -5.27
N LEU A 91 -2.93 -2.87 -4.69
CA LEU A 91 -3.42 -2.14 -3.54
C LEU A 91 -4.08 -3.09 -2.58
N ARG A 92 -3.60 -3.09 -1.34
CA ARG A 92 -4.21 -3.88 -0.29
C ARG A 92 -3.97 -3.25 1.07
N SER A 93 -4.98 -3.33 1.94
CA SER A 93 -4.92 -2.84 3.30
C SER A 93 -5.25 -3.93 4.30
N PHE A 94 -4.57 -3.90 5.44
CA PHE A 94 -4.78 -4.81 6.54
C PHE A 94 -4.92 -4.04 7.84
N VAL A 95 -5.78 -4.51 8.71
CA VAL A 95 -5.81 -4.03 10.08
C VAL A 95 -4.83 -4.86 10.90
N VAL A 96 -3.90 -4.20 11.54
CA VAL A 96 -2.88 -4.82 12.37
C VAL A 96 -3.30 -4.69 13.83
N SER A 97 -3.29 -5.81 14.57
CA SER A 97 -3.62 -5.77 15.99
C SER A 97 -2.69 -4.83 16.75
N PRO A 98 -3.20 -4.10 17.78
CA PRO A 98 -2.35 -3.24 18.61
C PRO A 98 -1.24 -3.98 19.37
N HIS A 99 -1.31 -5.31 19.43
CA HIS A 99 -0.24 -6.11 20.04
C HIS A 99 1.04 -6.11 19.22
N PHE A 100 1.00 -5.67 17.98
CA PHE A 100 2.16 -5.60 17.11
C PHE A 100 2.71 -4.18 17.06
N ASP A 101 4.02 -4.10 17.01
CA ASP A 101 4.72 -2.82 16.99
C ASP A 101 4.94 -2.35 15.54
N THR A 102 4.01 -1.54 15.06
CA THR A 102 4.06 -1.03 13.70
C THR A 102 5.18 -0.01 13.48
N ALA A 103 5.75 0.54 14.55
CA ALA A 103 6.91 1.44 14.44
C ALA A 103 8.20 0.69 14.12
N ARG A 104 8.21 -0.63 14.29
CA ARG A 104 9.37 -1.48 14.07
C ARG A 104 9.20 -2.42 12.88
N ILE A 105 8.38 -2.05 11.92
CA ILE A 105 8.20 -2.84 10.70
C ILE A 105 9.49 -2.86 9.92
N GLU A 106 9.91 -4.04 9.52
CA GLU A 106 10.99 -4.24 8.57
C GLU A 106 10.41 -4.73 7.26
N ALA A 107 10.83 -4.10 6.16
CA ALA A 107 10.33 -4.43 4.83
C ALA A 107 11.50 -4.73 3.90
N ASN A 108 11.34 -5.76 3.11
CA ASN A 108 12.28 -6.14 2.08
C ASN A 108 11.54 -6.49 0.79
N LEU A 109 11.96 -5.89 -0.31
CA LEU A 109 11.44 -6.18 -1.64
C LEU A 109 12.54 -6.77 -2.49
N ARG A 110 12.33 -7.98 -2.98
CA ARG A 110 13.28 -8.68 -3.85
C ARG A 110 12.54 -9.45 -4.92
N ASP A 111 12.90 -9.19 -6.16
CA ASP A 111 12.32 -9.88 -7.32
C ASP A 111 10.79 -9.91 -7.29
N GLY A 112 10.17 -8.79 -6.92
CA GLY A 112 8.73 -8.67 -6.83
C GLY A 112 8.09 -9.32 -5.61
N LEU A 113 8.88 -9.90 -4.71
CA LEU A 113 8.37 -10.44 -3.47
C LEU A 113 8.63 -9.46 -2.31
N LEU A 114 7.57 -8.97 -1.73
CA LEU A 114 7.63 -8.14 -0.54
C LEU A 114 7.55 -9.02 0.70
N THR A 115 8.51 -8.87 1.59
CA THR A 115 8.50 -9.52 2.91
C THR A 115 8.42 -8.43 3.96
N LEU A 116 7.39 -8.48 4.79
CA LEU A 116 7.20 -7.58 5.92
C LEU A 116 7.29 -8.37 7.22
N ARG A 117 8.03 -7.84 8.16
CA ARG A 117 8.10 -8.39 9.51
C ARG A 117 7.62 -7.33 10.49
N ILE A 118 6.61 -7.66 11.29
CA ILE A 118 6.06 -6.78 12.31
C ILE A 118 6.22 -7.49 13.66
N PRO A 119 7.13 -7.05 14.52
CA PRO A 119 7.32 -7.70 15.81
C PRO A 119 6.17 -7.42 16.77
N ARG A 120 5.99 -8.29 17.74
CA ARG A 120 5.08 -8.00 18.85
C ARG A 120 5.67 -6.91 19.72
N ARG A 121 4.80 -6.12 20.31
CA ARG A 121 5.24 -5.19 21.35
C ARG A 121 5.81 -5.99 22.53
N ALA A 122 6.79 -5.43 23.20
CA ALA A 122 7.41 -6.08 24.34
C ALA A 122 6.38 -6.46 25.42
N GLU A 123 5.37 -5.63 25.60
CA GLU A 123 4.31 -5.88 26.57
C GLU A 123 3.38 -7.02 26.17
N ALA A 124 3.32 -7.34 24.88
CA ALA A 124 2.46 -8.38 24.32
C ALA A 124 3.18 -9.72 24.18
N LEU A 125 4.51 -9.76 24.38
CA LEU A 125 5.26 -11.00 24.33
C LEU A 125 4.91 -11.89 25.50
N PRO A 126 4.86 -13.22 25.30
CA PRO A 126 4.73 -14.16 26.41
C PRO A 126 5.87 -13.95 27.39
N ARG A 127 5.55 -13.89 28.64
CA ARG A 127 6.55 -13.78 29.70
C ARG A 127 6.24 -14.80 30.79
N LYS A 128 7.29 -15.31 31.40
CA LYS A 128 7.17 -16.21 32.53
C LYS A 128 6.86 -15.41 33.77
N ILE A 129 5.84 -15.83 34.51
CA ILE A 129 5.49 -15.21 35.78
C ILE A 129 6.12 -16.04 36.89
N GLU A 130 6.93 -15.39 37.72
CA GLU A 130 7.45 -16.04 38.92
C GLU A 130 6.36 -16.08 39.98
N VAL A 131 6.13 -17.26 40.52
CA VAL A 131 5.16 -17.44 41.58
C VAL A 131 5.89 -17.43 42.90
N ALA A 132 5.58 -16.45 43.73
CA ALA A 132 6.10 -16.45 45.09
C ALA A 132 5.27 -17.42 45.94
N THR A 133 5.95 -18.27 46.70
CA THR A 133 5.30 -19.06 47.70
C THR A 133 5.14 -18.22 48.94
N GLY A 134 3.89 -17.89 49.27
CA GLY A 134 3.60 -17.15 50.50
C GLY A 134 3.95 -18.01 51.72
N THR A 135 4.73 -17.41 52.64
CA THR A 135 4.85 -17.99 53.96
C THR A 135 3.59 -17.63 54.71
N ALA A 136 2.92 -18.62 55.21
CA ALA A 136 1.75 -18.44 56.06
C ALA A 136 2.12 -17.66 57.34
#